data_edc22a3f18c0836e2e2ceb17e60e5d40
#
_entry.id   edc22a3f18c0836e2e2ceb17e60e5d40
#
_cell.length_a   1.000
_cell.length_b   1.000
_cell.length_c   1.000
_cell.angle_alpha   90.00
_cell.angle_beta   90.00
_cell.angle_gamma   90.00
#
_symmetry.space_group_name_H-M   'P 1'
#
loop_
_entity.id
_entity.type
_entity.pdbx_description
1 polymer ?
#
loop_
_entity_poly.entity_id
_entity_poly.type
_entity_poly.pdbx_seq_one_letter_code
_entity_poly.pdbx_strand_id
1 'polypeptide(L)'
;MNIEPLQDTAQLRSKTEQTPNLALVAKSKAIRTHHRQQVRSHEGPRTNSDPEFRIYPVEQGVAIIRAIAEHRWPMHLTEAFALRDQFGWKPAPDNGRFFTTPVSNGEEDGFIGLDITNSTLASKINFSMSTRLPEETAPEIQTMTQSIYASYVETLNALYGAGDSETDPEVASTQWLLPSRASVVIAATSGLLYASIESPAMTDLTEAEQRYFDEGGEM
;
A
#
# COMPACT_ATOMS: atom_id res chain seq x y z
N MET A 1 -48.39 49.62 17.13
CA MET A 1 -47.28 49.04 17.91
C MET A 1 -47.04 47.65 17.35
N ASN A 2 -46.08 47.56 16.41
CA ASN A 2 -45.64 46.30 15.82
C ASN A 2 -44.38 45.88 16.52
N ILE A 3 -44.33 44.68 17.06
CA ILE A 3 -43.15 44.06 17.63
C ILE A 3 -42.77 42.94 16.66
N GLU A 4 -41.66 43.11 15.92
CA GLU A 4 -41.02 42.03 15.16
C GLU A 4 -40.24 41.11 16.09
N PRO A 5 -40.26 39.80 15.88
CA PRO A 5 -39.32 38.91 16.54
C PRO A 5 -38.06 38.72 15.68
N LEU A 6 -36.92 38.99 16.29
CA LEU A 6 -35.57 38.66 15.81
C LEU A 6 -35.46 37.15 15.62
N GLN A 7 -35.19 36.75 14.37
CA GLN A 7 -34.72 35.38 14.05
C GLN A 7 -33.21 35.34 14.18
N ASP A 8 -32.73 34.72 15.24
CA ASP A 8 -31.34 34.37 15.44
C ASP A 8 -31.12 32.97 14.84
N THR A 9 -30.61 32.94 13.60
CA THR A 9 -30.25 31.70 12.93
C THR A 9 -28.80 31.41 13.24
N ALA A 10 -28.52 30.76 14.36
CA ALA A 10 -27.25 30.19 14.69
C ALA A 10 -26.97 29.03 13.72
N GLN A 11 -26.14 29.27 12.72
CA GLN A 11 -25.54 28.25 11.86
C GLN A 11 -24.58 27.40 12.71
N LEU A 12 -25.07 26.31 13.22
CA LEU A 12 -24.26 25.20 13.70
C LEU A 12 -23.55 24.56 12.50
N ARG A 13 -22.33 25.02 12.21
CA ARG A 13 -21.37 24.28 11.40
C ARG A 13 -20.98 23.03 12.19
N SER A 14 -21.57 21.90 11.84
CA SER A 14 -21.07 20.61 12.25
C SER A 14 -19.68 20.41 11.61
N LYS A 15 -18.61 20.61 12.38
CA LYS A 15 -17.33 20.00 12.10
C LYS A 15 -17.54 18.50 12.19
N THR A 16 -17.65 17.83 11.05
CA THR A 16 -17.44 16.40 10.97
C THR A 16 -15.95 16.19 11.27
N GLU A 17 -15.62 15.85 12.49
CA GLU A 17 -14.31 15.29 12.84
C GLU A 17 -14.20 13.98 12.06
N GLN A 18 -13.40 14.00 11.03
CA GLN A 18 -13.00 12.80 10.30
C GLN A 18 -12.22 11.94 11.28
N THR A 19 -12.87 10.93 11.84
CA THR A 19 -12.19 9.89 12.61
C THR A 19 -11.20 9.20 11.66
N PRO A 20 -9.91 9.10 12.04
CA PRO A 20 -8.93 8.43 11.17
C PRO A 20 -9.38 7.01 10.89
N ASN A 21 -9.26 6.59 9.64
CA ASN A 21 -9.62 5.24 9.21
C ASN A 21 -8.69 4.22 9.89
N LEU A 22 -9.14 3.66 11.01
CA LEU A 22 -8.38 2.69 11.83
C LEU A 22 -7.91 1.47 11.02
N ALA A 23 -8.63 1.09 9.97
CA ALA A 23 -8.21 0.02 9.06
C ALA A 23 -6.93 0.39 8.30
N LEU A 24 -6.79 1.65 7.90
CA LEU A 24 -5.59 2.13 7.21
C LEU A 24 -4.40 2.22 8.19
N VAL A 25 -4.64 2.68 9.42
CA VAL A 25 -3.64 2.67 10.51
C VAL A 25 -3.20 1.24 10.85
N ALA A 26 -4.15 0.30 10.94
CA ALA A 26 -3.85 -1.10 11.17
C ALA A 26 -3.05 -1.72 10.02
N LYS A 27 -3.38 -1.38 8.76
CA LYS A 27 -2.61 -1.79 7.57
C LYS A 27 -1.19 -1.21 7.60
N SER A 28 -1.02 0.06 7.92
CA SER A 28 0.30 0.69 8.07
C SER A 28 1.12 0.01 9.16
N LYS A 29 0.52 -0.35 10.30
CA LYS A 29 1.18 -1.11 11.38
C LYS A 29 1.51 -2.54 10.98
N ALA A 30 0.59 -3.25 10.31
CA ALA A 30 0.80 -4.63 9.85
C ALA A 30 1.94 -4.69 8.81
N ILE A 31 2.01 -3.71 7.92
CA ILE A 31 3.10 -3.56 6.95
C ILE A 31 4.43 -3.33 7.68
N ARG A 32 4.47 -2.48 8.72
CA ARG A 32 5.68 -2.30 9.56
C ARG A 32 6.12 -3.58 10.26
N THR A 33 5.19 -4.37 10.81
CA THR A 33 5.51 -5.58 11.56
C THR A 33 6.01 -6.68 10.62
N HIS A 34 5.36 -6.88 9.49
CA HIS A 34 5.78 -7.87 8.49
C HIS A 34 7.14 -7.50 7.89
N HIS A 35 7.34 -6.22 7.66
CA HIS A 35 8.56 -5.64 7.19
C HIS A 35 9.74 -5.81 8.17
N ARG A 36 9.52 -5.59 9.47
CA ARG A 36 10.53 -5.77 10.53
C ARG A 36 10.93 -7.24 10.74
N GLN A 37 10.03 -8.19 10.48
CA GLN A 37 10.32 -9.62 10.57
C GLN A 37 11.15 -10.12 9.38
N GLN A 38 10.94 -9.59 8.17
CA GLN A 38 11.74 -9.94 6.99
C GLN A 38 13.19 -9.48 7.07
N VAL A 39 13.45 -8.29 7.63
CA VAL A 39 14.81 -7.71 7.75
C VAL A 39 15.72 -8.55 8.67
N ARG A 40 15.18 -9.30 9.62
CA ARG A 40 15.99 -10.10 10.57
C ARG A 40 16.53 -11.42 10.01
N SER A 41 16.13 -11.84 8.81
CA SER A 41 16.44 -13.18 8.32
C SER A 41 17.62 -13.27 7.35
N HIS A 42 18.16 -12.15 6.83
CA HIS A 42 19.19 -12.18 5.80
C HIS A 42 20.29 -11.12 6.04
N GLU A 43 21.12 -11.31 7.06
CA GLU A 43 22.41 -10.63 7.12
C GLU A 43 23.46 -11.43 6.30
N GLY A 44 23.42 -11.25 4.98
CA GLY A 44 24.52 -11.61 4.09
C GLY A 44 25.66 -10.57 4.14
N PRO A 45 26.88 -10.88 3.68
CA PRO A 45 27.98 -9.93 3.71
C PRO A 45 27.67 -8.70 2.84
N ARG A 46 27.55 -7.53 3.48
CA ARG A 46 27.33 -6.25 2.82
C ARG A 46 28.58 -5.84 2.06
N THR A 47 28.51 -5.78 0.74
CA THR A 47 29.51 -5.09 -0.07
C THR A 47 29.32 -3.58 0.10
N ASN A 48 30.40 -2.87 0.42
CA ASN A 48 30.48 -1.43 0.74
C ASN A 48 30.27 -0.52 -0.50
N SER A 49 29.21 -0.68 -1.28
CA SER A 49 28.75 0.35 -2.20
C SER A 49 27.41 0.86 -1.69
N ASP A 50 27.30 2.17 -1.47
CA ASP A 50 26.01 2.78 -1.15
C ASP A 50 24.97 2.30 -2.16
N PRO A 51 23.79 1.83 -1.71
CA PRO A 51 22.77 1.33 -2.62
C PRO A 51 22.34 2.46 -3.55
N GLU A 52 22.49 2.25 -4.86
CA GLU A 52 22.01 3.18 -5.87
C GLU A 52 20.49 3.29 -5.73
N PHE A 53 19.98 4.50 -5.47
CA PHE A 53 18.55 4.72 -5.40
C PHE A 53 17.92 4.61 -6.79
N ARG A 54 17.00 3.68 -6.95
CA ARG A 54 16.21 3.43 -8.15
C ARG A 54 14.74 3.51 -7.81
N ILE A 55 13.93 3.90 -8.78
CA ILE A 55 12.49 3.98 -8.62
C ILE A 55 11.83 3.69 -9.96
N TYR A 56 10.69 3.03 -9.96
CA TYR A 56 9.90 2.87 -11.18
C TYR A 56 9.41 4.24 -11.65
N PRO A 57 9.56 4.57 -12.96
CA PRO A 57 8.83 5.67 -13.56
C PRO A 57 7.32 5.53 -13.30
N VAL A 58 6.62 6.65 -13.10
CA VAL A 58 5.20 6.64 -12.72
C VAL A 58 4.36 5.83 -13.70
N GLU A 59 4.57 6.00 -15.00
CA GLU A 59 3.84 5.27 -16.04
C GLU A 59 4.06 3.76 -15.94
N GLN A 60 5.29 3.33 -15.67
CA GLN A 60 5.61 1.91 -15.53
C GLN A 60 5.02 1.32 -14.26
N GLY A 61 5.17 2.01 -13.13
CA GLY A 61 4.62 1.55 -11.85
C GLY A 61 3.09 1.49 -11.88
N VAL A 62 2.44 2.48 -12.48
CA VAL A 62 0.98 2.48 -12.68
C VAL A 62 0.54 1.34 -13.59
N ALA A 63 1.28 1.06 -14.68
CA ALA A 63 0.97 -0.08 -15.55
C ALA A 63 1.05 -1.42 -14.81
N ILE A 64 2.04 -1.61 -13.93
CA ILE A 64 2.16 -2.79 -13.07
C ILE A 64 0.98 -2.89 -12.11
N ILE A 65 0.67 -1.80 -11.38
CA ILE A 65 -0.46 -1.74 -10.45
C ILE A 65 -1.75 -2.12 -11.17
N ARG A 66 -2.02 -1.52 -12.33
CA ARG A 66 -3.21 -1.81 -13.12
C ARG A 66 -3.30 -3.27 -13.55
N ALA A 67 -2.22 -3.83 -14.08
CA ALA A 67 -2.19 -5.21 -14.54
C ALA A 67 -2.53 -6.20 -13.41
N ILE A 68 -2.17 -5.90 -12.15
CA ILE A 68 -2.52 -6.72 -10.99
C ILE A 68 -3.94 -6.42 -10.51
N ALA A 69 -4.28 -5.14 -10.31
CA ALA A 69 -5.54 -4.72 -9.69
C ALA A 69 -6.76 -4.98 -10.59
N GLU A 70 -6.60 -4.82 -11.91
CA GLU A 70 -7.63 -5.07 -12.92
C GLU A 70 -7.65 -6.54 -13.39
N HIS A 71 -6.75 -7.38 -12.87
CA HIS A 71 -6.81 -8.83 -13.13
C HIS A 71 -8.11 -9.42 -12.58
N ARG A 72 -8.56 -10.53 -13.18
CA ARG A 72 -9.73 -11.26 -12.68
C ARG A 72 -9.44 -11.87 -11.31
N TRP A 73 -10.18 -11.46 -10.30
CA TRP A 73 -10.20 -12.08 -8.99
C TRP A 73 -11.38 -13.07 -8.85
N PRO A 74 -11.25 -14.16 -8.04
CA PRO A 74 -10.03 -14.56 -7.32
C PRO A 74 -8.92 -15.00 -8.29
N MET A 75 -7.69 -14.59 -8.00
CA MET A 75 -6.49 -14.89 -8.79
C MET A 75 -5.85 -16.17 -8.28
N HIS A 76 -5.62 -17.15 -9.15
CA HIS A 76 -4.84 -18.32 -8.80
C HIS A 76 -3.36 -17.97 -8.58
N LEU A 77 -2.70 -18.72 -7.67
CA LEU A 77 -1.28 -18.49 -7.38
C LEU A 77 -0.40 -18.62 -8.62
N THR A 78 -0.76 -19.53 -9.55
CA THR A 78 -0.09 -19.69 -10.85
C THR A 78 -0.21 -18.45 -11.74
N GLU A 79 -1.35 -17.75 -11.69
CA GLU A 79 -1.56 -16.50 -12.43
C GLU A 79 -0.73 -15.36 -11.81
N ALA A 80 -0.69 -15.29 -10.47
CA ALA A 80 0.16 -14.34 -9.76
C ALA A 80 1.66 -14.55 -10.07
N PHE A 81 2.11 -15.82 -10.18
CA PHE A 81 3.47 -16.13 -10.62
C PHE A 81 3.71 -15.72 -12.06
N ALA A 82 2.76 -15.94 -12.96
CA ALA A 82 2.88 -15.52 -14.36
C ALA A 82 2.99 -13.99 -14.47
N LEU A 83 2.22 -13.22 -13.70
CA LEU A 83 2.35 -11.75 -13.65
C LEU A 83 3.73 -11.34 -13.12
N ARG A 84 4.21 -11.95 -12.01
CA ARG A 84 5.56 -11.72 -11.48
C ARG A 84 6.62 -11.90 -12.57
N ASP A 85 6.55 -13.02 -13.30
CA ASP A 85 7.53 -13.36 -14.34
C ASP A 85 7.41 -12.42 -15.55
N GLN A 86 6.17 -12.01 -15.91
CA GLN A 86 5.92 -11.03 -16.97
C GLN A 86 6.55 -9.66 -16.68
N PHE A 87 6.57 -9.24 -15.40
CA PHE A 87 7.20 -7.99 -14.97
C PHE A 87 8.73 -8.12 -14.85
N GLY A 88 9.29 -9.31 -15.11
CA GLY A 88 10.72 -9.56 -14.98
C GLY A 88 11.19 -9.62 -13.53
N TRP A 89 10.28 -9.83 -12.58
CA TRP A 89 10.61 -10.00 -11.17
C TRP A 89 11.21 -11.41 -10.94
N LYS A 90 12.26 -11.48 -10.14
CA LYS A 90 12.98 -12.73 -9.93
C LYS A 90 12.50 -13.41 -8.65
N PRO A 91 11.99 -14.67 -8.73
CA PRO A 91 11.57 -15.41 -7.54
C PRO A 91 12.77 -15.72 -6.64
N ALA A 92 12.50 -15.76 -5.33
CA ALA A 92 13.43 -16.29 -4.35
C ALA A 92 13.66 -17.79 -4.59
N PRO A 93 14.89 -18.30 -4.41
CA PRO A 93 15.22 -19.70 -4.69
C PRO A 93 14.40 -20.69 -3.88
N ASP A 94 14.14 -20.38 -2.61
CA ASP A 94 13.51 -21.30 -1.67
C ASP A 94 11.98 -21.21 -1.67
N ASN A 95 11.45 -20.04 -2.07
CA ASN A 95 10.01 -19.80 -2.05
C ASN A 95 9.62 -18.76 -3.11
N GLY A 96 9.09 -19.22 -4.22
CA GLY A 96 8.72 -18.37 -5.35
C GLY A 96 7.65 -17.31 -5.06
N ARG A 97 7.04 -17.28 -3.87
CA ARG A 97 6.14 -16.20 -3.46
C ARG A 97 6.88 -14.92 -3.04
N PHE A 98 8.14 -15.05 -2.62
CA PHE A 98 9.03 -13.93 -2.42
C PHE A 98 9.80 -13.66 -3.71
N PHE A 99 10.09 -12.42 -3.98
CA PHE A 99 10.77 -12.04 -5.21
C PHE A 99 11.48 -10.69 -5.08
N THR A 100 12.44 -10.47 -5.95
CA THR A 100 13.10 -9.18 -6.15
C THR A 100 12.51 -8.47 -7.36
N THR A 101 12.44 -7.15 -7.29
CA THR A 101 12.09 -6.29 -8.44
C THR A 101 13.36 -5.63 -9.02
N PRO A 102 13.31 -5.01 -10.21
CA PRO A 102 14.43 -4.24 -10.74
C PRO A 102 14.93 -3.11 -9.84
N VAL A 103 14.10 -2.64 -8.91
CA VAL A 103 14.44 -1.55 -7.99
C VAL A 103 14.84 -2.01 -6.59
N SER A 104 14.63 -3.30 -6.25
CA SER A 104 14.90 -3.85 -4.90
C SER A 104 16.39 -3.97 -4.55
N ASN A 105 17.30 -3.69 -5.48
CA ASN A 105 18.75 -3.85 -5.27
C ASN A 105 19.17 -5.26 -4.79
N GLY A 106 18.42 -6.29 -5.22
CA GLY A 106 18.66 -7.69 -4.88
C GLY A 106 17.98 -8.17 -3.60
N GLU A 107 17.27 -7.31 -2.88
CA GLU A 107 16.47 -7.70 -1.72
C GLU A 107 15.16 -8.38 -2.14
N GLU A 108 14.77 -9.44 -1.43
CA GLU A 108 13.51 -10.17 -1.64
C GLU A 108 12.36 -9.42 -0.95
N ASP A 109 12.07 -8.21 -1.41
CA ASP A 109 11.09 -7.29 -0.83
C ASP A 109 9.73 -7.31 -1.51
N GLY A 110 9.56 -8.17 -2.52
CA GLY A 110 8.27 -8.48 -3.13
C GLY A 110 7.66 -9.74 -2.53
N PHE A 111 6.32 -9.78 -2.41
CA PHE A 111 5.62 -10.89 -1.77
C PHE A 111 4.23 -11.13 -2.36
N ILE A 112 3.87 -12.42 -2.60
CA ILE A 112 2.53 -12.90 -2.93
C ILE A 112 1.95 -13.61 -1.71
N GLY A 113 0.91 -13.00 -1.10
CA GLY A 113 0.15 -13.57 0.01
C GLY A 113 -0.77 -14.69 -0.43
N LEU A 114 -1.00 -15.69 0.44
CA LEU A 114 -1.97 -16.75 0.21
C LEU A 114 -3.31 -16.40 0.87
N ASP A 115 -4.39 -16.81 0.24
CA ASP A 115 -5.70 -16.77 0.87
C ASP A 115 -5.73 -17.75 2.05
N ILE A 116 -6.31 -17.32 3.17
CA ILE A 116 -6.32 -18.10 4.42
C ILE A 116 -7.23 -19.32 4.34
N THR A 117 -8.22 -19.30 3.45
CA THR A 117 -9.18 -20.38 3.27
C THR A 117 -8.79 -21.31 2.13
N ASN A 118 -8.04 -20.81 1.15
CA ASN A 118 -7.61 -21.55 -0.03
C ASN A 118 -6.18 -21.15 -0.46
N SER A 119 -5.19 -21.90 -0.06
CA SER A 119 -3.77 -21.65 -0.36
C SER A 119 -3.41 -21.73 -1.86
N THR A 120 -4.33 -22.09 -2.75
CA THR A 120 -4.13 -22.03 -4.19
C THR A 120 -4.45 -20.66 -4.79
N LEU A 121 -5.02 -19.75 -3.97
CA LEU A 121 -5.39 -18.40 -4.37
C LEU A 121 -4.42 -17.37 -3.76
N ALA A 122 -4.18 -16.30 -4.51
CA ALA A 122 -3.48 -15.13 -4.00
C ALA A 122 -4.44 -14.23 -3.22
N SER A 123 -4.03 -13.83 -2.01
CA SER A 123 -4.76 -12.84 -1.21
C SER A 123 -4.29 -11.41 -1.46
N LYS A 124 -3.00 -11.25 -1.77
CA LYS A 124 -2.38 -9.94 -2.05
C LYS A 124 -1.07 -10.07 -2.80
N ILE A 125 -0.65 -9.00 -3.44
CA ILE A 125 0.66 -8.83 -4.04
C ILE A 125 1.24 -7.51 -3.54
N ASN A 126 2.39 -7.59 -2.86
CA ASN A 126 3.15 -6.44 -2.38
C ASN A 126 4.46 -6.35 -3.16
N PHE A 127 4.88 -5.16 -3.52
CA PHE A 127 6.17 -4.96 -4.14
C PHE A 127 6.74 -3.57 -3.89
N SER A 128 8.07 -3.48 -3.82
CA SER A 128 8.78 -2.22 -3.75
C SER A 128 8.76 -1.50 -5.08
N MET A 129 8.43 -0.23 -5.03
CA MET A 129 8.40 0.69 -6.18
C MET A 129 9.67 1.55 -6.24
N SER A 130 10.47 1.55 -5.16
CA SER A 130 11.80 2.16 -5.10
C SER A 130 12.78 1.25 -4.36
N THR A 131 14.08 1.52 -4.53
CA THR A 131 15.11 0.93 -3.67
C THR A 131 14.82 1.33 -2.22
N ARG A 132 14.93 0.36 -1.31
CA ARG A 132 14.91 0.63 0.12
C ARG A 132 16.20 1.28 0.54
N LEU A 133 16.08 2.39 1.25
CA LEU A 133 17.21 3.10 1.85
C LEU A 133 17.10 3.06 3.37
N PRO A 134 18.23 3.22 4.09
CA PRO A 134 18.24 3.36 5.55
C PRO A 134 17.35 4.53 6.01
N GLU A 135 16.82 4.44 7.23
CA GLU A 135 15.97 5.50 7.83
C GLU A 135 16.68 6.86 7.93
N GLU A 136 18.02 6.87 7.97
CA GLU A 136 18.86 8.07 8.00
C GLU A 136 19.10 8.68 6.60
N THR A 137 18.22 8.38 5.66
CA THR A 137 18.32 8.80 4.26
C THR A 137 18.38 10.32 4.14
N ALA A 138 19.22 10.79 3.21
CA ALA A 138 19.41 12.22 2.97
C ALA A 138 18.07 12.93 2.68
N PRO A 139 17.86 14.15 3.20
CA PRO A 139 16.61 14.91 3.03
C PRO A 139 16.17 15.08 1.57
N GLU A 140 17.15 15.12 0.64
CA GLU A 140 16.88 15.22 -0.80
C GLU A 140 16.13 14.00 -1.32
N ILE A 141 16.49 12.78 -0.85
CA ILE A 141 15.83 11.53 -1.25
C ILE A 141 14.43 11.44 -0.65
N GLN A 142 14.25 11.88 0.59
CA GLN A 142 12.92 12.02 1.18
C GLN A 142 12.02 12.92 0.33
N THR A 143 12.51 14.09 -0.02
CA THR A 143 11.76 15.05 -0.84
C THR A 143 11.42 14.46 -2.21
N MET A 144 12.35 13.75 -2.84
CA MET A 144 12.14 13.08 -4.12
C MET A 144 11.09 11.96 -3.99
N THR A 145 11.18 11.11 -2.97
CA THR A 145 10.22 10.02 -2.72
C THR A 145 8.81 10.58 -2.51
N GLN A 146 8.67 11.66 -1.73
CA GLN A 146 7.39 12.34 -1.51
C GLN A 146 6.82 12.94 -2.80
N SER A 147 7.66 13.57 -3.62
CA SER A 147 7.24 14.14 -4.91
C SER A 147 6.75 13.06 -5.87
N ILE A 148 7.46 11.93 -5.92
CA ILE A 148 7.07 10.81 -6.80
C ILE A 148 5.81 10.12 -6.26
N TYR A 149 5.69 9.94 -4.94
CA TYR A 149 4.45 9.46 -4.32
C TYR A 149 3.25 10.33 -4.73
N ALA A 150 3.38 11.66 -4.64
CA ALA A 150 2.31 12.57 -5.05
C ALA A 150 1.93 12.40 -6.54
N SER A 151 2.91 12.19 -7.43
CA SER A 151 2.66 11.92 -8.85
C SER A 151 1.93 10.60 -9.10
N TYR A 152 2.24 9.56 -8.31
CA TYR A 152 1.48 8.30 -8.34
C TYR A 152 0.05 8.49 -7.87
N VAL A 153 -0.16 9.22 -6.75
CA VAL A 153 -1.50 9.53 -6.23
C VAL A 153 -2.32 10.29 -7.27
N GLU A 154 -1.76 11.32 -7.90
CA GLU A 154 -2.43 12.08 -8.94
C GLU A 154 -2.84 11.17 -10.12
N THR A 155 -1.93 10.33 -10.60
CA THR A 155 -2.20 9.44 -11.74
C THR A 155 -3.25 8.38 -11.39
N LEU A 156 -3.18 7.78 -10.21
CA LEU A 156 -4.16 6.78 -9.77
C LEU A 156 -5.52 7.41 -9.44
N ASN A 157 -5.56 8.65 -8.94
CA ASN A 157 -6.80 9.40 -8.78
C ASN A 157 -7.48 9.69 -10.14
N ALA A 158 -6.71 9.96 -11.18
CA ALA A 158 -7.26 10.14 -12.53
C ALA A 158 -7.85 8.83 -13.09
N LEU A 159 -7.33 7.66 -12.67
CA LEU A 159 -7.79 6.35 -13.13
C LEU A 159 -8.96 5.80 -12.30
N TYR A 160 -8.88 5.88 -10.98
CA TYR A 160 -9.77 5.17 -10.06
C TYR A 160 -10.69 6.10 -9.25
N GLY A 161 -10.56 7.41 -9.44
CA GLY A 161 -11.23 8.41 -8.60
C GLY A 161 -10.40 8.77 -7.36
N ALA A 162 -10.92 9.66 -6.53
CA ALA A 162 -10.22 10.09 -5.32
C ALA A 162 -10.02 8.91 -4.36
N GLY A 163 -8.77 8.65 -3.99
CA GLY A 163 -8.42 7.65 -2.98
C GLY A 163 -8.49 8.23 -1.57
N ASP A 164 -8.66 7.33 -0.60
CA ASP A 164 -8.57 7.65 0.83
C ASP A 164 -7.10 7.80 1.21
N SER A 165 -6.72 9.00 1.67
CA SER A 165 -5.34 9.33 2.04
C SER A 165 -5.18 9.49 3.54
N GLU A 166 -4.12 8.88 4.07
CA GLU A 166 -3.70 9.04 5.45
C GLU A 166 -2.23 9.46 5.48
N THR A 167 -1.94 10.41 6.35
CA THR A 167 -0.57 10.90 6.55
C THR A 167 -0.28 10.91 8.05
N ASP A 168 0.68 10.08 8.46
CA ASP A 168 1.30 10.19 9.76
C ASP A 168 2.77 10.68 9.60
N PRO A 169 3.47 11.05 10.68
CA PRO A 169 4.83 11.58 10.58
C PRO A 169 5.84 10.65 9.89
N GLU A 170 5.55 9.34 9.82
CA GLU A 170 6.48 8.35 9.29
C GLU A 170 6.03 7.77 7.94
N VAL A 171 4.72 7.76 7.66
CA VAL A 171 4.15 7.10 6.49
C VAL A 171 3.03 7.96 5.88
N ALA A 172 3.15 8.27 4.60
CA ALA A 172 2.03 8.73 3.79
C ALA A 172 1.47 7.55 3.00
N SER A 173 0.16 7.35 3.01
CA SER A 173 -0.49 6.28 2.25
C SER A 173 -1.78 6.75 1.59
N THR A 174 -2.12 6.13 0.46
CA THR A 174 -3.40 6.34 -0.22
C THR A 174 -3.94 4.99 -0.68
N GLN A 175 -5.22 4.77 -0.43
CA GLN A 175 -5.94 3.55 -0.78
C GLN A 175 -7.06 3.84 -1.76
N TRP A 176 -7.22 2.98 -2.76
CA TRP A 176 -8.35 2.95 -3.69
C TRP A 176 -9.07 1.61 -3.55
N LEU A 177 -10.38 1.68 -3.38
CA LEU A 177 -11.25 0.51 -3.46
C LEU A 177 -11.88 0.46 -4.85
N LEU A 178 -11.56 -0.56 -5.64
CA LEU A 178 -12.04 -0.72 -6.99
C LEU A 178 -13.47 -1.30 -7.01
N PRO A 179 -14.23 -1.14 -8.12
CA PRO A 179 -15.54 -1.76 -8.27
C PRO A 179 -15.53 -3.29 -8.14
N SER A 180 -14.40 -3.93 -8.47
CA SER A 180 -14.15 -5.37 -8.27
C SER A 180 -13.99 -5.77 -6.80
N ARG A 181 -13.97 -4.81 -5.88
CA ARG A 181 -13.61 -4.98 -4.47
C ARG A 181 -12.12 -5.28 -4.22
N ALA A 182 -11.29 -5.36 -5.26
CA ALA A 182 -9.85 -5.33 -5.05
C ALA A 182 -9.43 -3.96 -4.50
N SER A 183 -8.47 -3.91 -3.58
CA SER A 183 -7.94 -2.67 -3.06
C SER A 183 -6.50 -2.44 -3.52
N VAL A 184 -6.19 -1.20 -3.84
CA VAL A 184 -4.84 -0.74 -4.18
C VAL A 184 -4.39 0.21 -3.09
N VAL A 185 -3.21 -0.01 -2.53
CA VAL A 185 -2.57 0.90 -1.59
C VAL A 185 -1.20 1.26 -2.13
N ILE A 186 -0.87 2.53 -2.18
CA ILE A 186 0.51 2.97 -2.28
C ILE A 186 0.90 3.68 -1.00
N ALA A 187 2.15 3.49 -0.58
CA ALA A 187 2.64 4.18 0.61
C ALA A 187 4.11 4.56 0.47
N ALA A 188 4.46 5.68 1.07
CA ALA A 188 5.80 6.23 1.12
C ALA A 188 6.25 6.44 2.56
N THR A 189 7.46 5.98 2.87
CA THR A 189 8.21 6.31 4.07
C THR A 189 9.37 7.25 3.71
N SER A 190 10.21 7.58 4.68
CA SER A 190 11.44 8.35 4.43
C SER A 190 12.40 7.66 3.45
N GLY A 191 12.38 6.33 3.33
CA GLY A 191 13.35 5.56 2.55
C GLY A 191 12.75 4.53 1.60
N LEU A 192 11.43 4.50 1.39
CA LEU A 192 10.79 3.48 0.57
C LEU A 192 9.45 3.94 0.00
N LEU A 193 9.23 3.67 -1.28
CA LEU A 193 7.90 3.69 -1.91
C LEU A 193 7.51 2.24 -2.25
N TYR A 194 6.29 1.83 -1.89
CA TYR A 194 5.79 0.49 -2.17
C TYR A 194 4.31 0.48 -2.54
N ALA A 195 3.87 -0.59 -3.19
CA ALA A 195 2.47 -0.85 -3.51
C ALA A 195 2.00 -2.18 -2.90
N SER A 196 0.74 -2.21 -2.52
CA SER A 196 0.01 -3.41 -2.08
C SER A 196 -1.30 -3.49 -2.83
N ILE A 197 -1.55 -4.60 -3.50
CA ILE A 197 -2.84 -4.89 -4.12
C ILE A 197 -3.45 -6.08 -3.40
N GLU A 198 -4.65 -5.90 -2.85
CA GLU A 198 -5.34 -6.94 -2.09
C GLU A 198 -6.54 -7.48 -2.85
N SER A 199 -6.81 -8.79 -2.68
CA SER A 199 -7.97 -9.44 -3.24
C SER A 199 -9.28 -8.89 -2.65
N PRO A 200 -10.42 -9.04 -3.33
CA PRO A 200 -11.73 -8.73 -2.76
C PRO A 200 -11.99 -9.42 -1.42
N ALA A 201 -11.58 -10.69 -1.29
CA ALA A 201 -11.73 -11.44 -0.04
C ALA A 201 -10.95 -10.82 1.14
N MET A 202 -9.73 -10.32 0.88
CA MET A 202 -8.94 -9.60 1.90
C MET A 202 -9.57 -8.26 2.26
N THR A 203 -10.11 -7.55 1.30
CA THR A 203 -10.83 -6.29 1.54
C THR A 203 -12.06 -6.53 2.42
N ASP A 204 -12.88 -7.55 2.08
CA ASP A 204 -14.07 -7.91 2.85
C ASP A 204 -13.72 -8.33 4.28
N LEU A 205 -12.62 -9.09 4.46
CA LEU A 205 -12.11 -9.47 5.78
C LEU A 205 -11.70 -8.24 6.61
N THR A 206 -10.91 -7.34 6.02
CA THR A 206 -10.47 -6.12 6.67
C THR A 206 -11.65 -5.23 7.11
N GLU A 207 -12.67 -5.10 6.27
CA GLU A 207 -13.87 -4.35 6.60
C GLU A 207 -14.73 -5.03 7.69
N ALA A 208 -14.75 -6.36 7.71
CA ALA A 208 -15.43 -7.12 8.75
C ALA A 208 -14.72 -6.97 10.10
N GLU A 209 -13.38 -7.05 10.13
CA GLU A 209 -12.58 -6.79 11.32
C GLU A 209 -12.80 -5.36 11.83
N GLN A 210 -12.78 -4.36 10.94
CA GLN A 210 -13.00 -2.97 11.34
C GLN A 210 -14.38 -2.79 11.97
N ARG A 211 -15.45 -3.33 11.37
CA ARG A 211 -16.80 -3.28 11.94
C ARG A 211 -16.88 -3.92 13.32
N TYR A 212 -16.22 -5.07 13.51
CA TYR A 212 -16.17 -5.75 14.79
C TYR A 212 -15.57 -4.86 15.89
N PHE A 213 -14.49 -4.15 15.61
CA PHE A 213 -13.88 -3.21 16.56
C PHE A 213 -14.72 -1.96 16.79
N ASP A 214 -15.34 -1.41 15.76
CA ASP A 214 -16.22 -0.23 15.87
C ASP A 214 -17.47 -0.53 16.70
N GLU A 215 -17.93 -1.78 16.72
CA GLU A 215 -19.02 -2.29 17.56
C GLU A 215 -18.60 -2.65 19.00
N GLY A 216 -17.34 -2.38 19.36
CA GLY A 216 -16.81 -2.60 20.71
C GLY A 216 -16.29 -4.02 20.97
N GLY A 217 -15.96 -4.78 19.91
CA GLY A 217 -15.29 -6.06 20.03
C GLY A 217 -13.86 -5.90 20.60
N GLU A 218 -13.48 -6.77 21.51
CA GLU A 218 -12.11 -6.88 22.07
C GLU A 218 -11.40 -8.08 21.46
N MET A 219 -10.04 -8.01 21.32
CA MET A 219 -9.21 -9.15 20.93
C MET A 219 -8.88 -10.03 22.14
#